data_6fd7ffee3fce6b6a30a6286006a0bb66
#
_entry.id   6fd7ffee3fce6b6a30a6286006a0bb66
#
_cell.length_a   1.000
_cell.length_b   1.000
_cell.length_c   1.000
_cell.angle_alpha   90.00
_cell.angle_beta   90.00
_cell.angle_gamma   90.00
#
_symmetry.space_group_name_H-M   'P 1'
#
loop_
_entity.id
_entity.type
_entity.pdbx_description
1 polymer ?
#
loop_
_entity_poly.entity_id
_entity_poly.type
_entity_poly.pdbx_seq_one_letter_code
_entity_poly.pdbx_strand_id
1 'polypeptide(L)'
;MSAAPALLDATPLAGAHADRGIGTAMREVVAAFGRRPAAERPRLLLRRGQEAPAGFDVAEVDWPAWRFHRLPDPWPATRGERAVRALAGDGVVHAVQPALVPAGRTVVTCHDLIPLAYRPEYLGGAGRAPEAAAYRHFLARLRGARLVLTPSRETADDAVRLAGVDPGRVRVVPWAAPAPVAPDGTVPEGAYVLYAGAIEPHKNAGLAVEAIALAPAGVRLVMTGPWSRRRAARLRGHAARVGAEGRIDWEGLVTPGRLAALRAGAVAVLVPSRKEGFGLPVLEAMDAGVPVLASDTPALREVGGAAARYLPPADPVPWARAIAELAGDAGARAEMAAAGRRRAGDHSWDRTAAALADAYREAAA
;
A
#
# COMPACT_ATOMS: atom_id res chain seq x y z
N MET A 1 -12.47 35.84 2.17
CA MET A 1 -13.37 34.67 2.34
C MET A 1 -12.46 33.46 2.50
N SER A 2 -12.58 32.73 3.61
CA SER A 2 -11.82 31.47 3.78
C SER A 2 -12.27 30.49 2.71
N ALA A 3 -11.32 29.84 2.00
CA ALA A 3 -11.66 28.81 1.03
C ALA A 3 -12.41 27.68 1.75
N ALA A 4 -13.42 27.12 1.08
CA ALA A 4 -14.15 25.96 1.62
C ALA A 4 -13.17 24.81 1.91
N PRO A 5 -13.32 24.08 3.04
CA PRO A 5 -12.45 22.98 3.37
C PRO A 5 -12.52 21.90 2.29
N ALA A 6 -11.38 21.23 2.04
CA ALA A 6 -11.34 20.13 1.09
C ALA A 6 -12.27 18.98 1.56
N LEU A 7 -12.86 18.26 0.60
CA LEU A 7 -13.64 17.04 0.83
C LEU A 7 -12.75 15.82 0.56
N LEU A 8 -12.30 15.14 1.61
CA LEU A 8 -11.45 13.97 1.53
C LEU A 8 -12.29 12.69 1.47
N ASP A 9 -12.10 11.88 0.43
CA ASP A 9 -12.71 10.56 0.31
C ASP A 9 -12.15 9.61 1.39
N ALA A 10 -12.89 9.46 2.48
CA ALA A 10 -12.60 8.55 3.59
C ALA A 10 -13.44 7.25 3.54
N THR A 11 -14.09 6.97 2.41
CA THR A 11 -14.86 5.73 2.21
C THR A 11 -14.02 4.44 2.33
N PRO A 12 -12.66 4.44 2.10
CA PRO A 12 -11.83 3.26 2.35
C PRO A 12 -11.66 2.87 3.82
N LEU A 13 -12.05 3.70 4.77
CA LEU A 13 -12.05 3.34 6.19
C LEU A 13 -13.00 2.16 6.49
N ALA A 14 -13.91 1.85 5.58
CA ALA A 14 -14.83 0.73 5.69
C ALA A 14 -14.81 -0.16 4.44
N GLY A 15 -15.27 -1.41 4.60
CA GLY A 15 -15.42 -2.38 3.51
C GLY A 15 -14.11 -3.07 3.12
N ALA A 16 -14.01 -3.57 1.89
CA ALA A 16 -12.93 -4.46 1.44
C ALA A 16 -11.52 -3.83 1.44
N HIS A 17 -11.41 -2.53 1.57
CA HIS A 17 -10.13 -1.80 1.61
C HIS A 17 -9.69 -1.47 3.04
N ALA A 18 -10.58 -1.59 4.04
CA ALA A 18 -10.30 -1.20 5.42
C ALA A 18 -9.02 -1.85 5.99
N ASP A 19 -8.82 -3.15 5.70
CA ASP A 19 -7.70 -3.94 6.20
C ASP A 19 -6.54 -4.07 5.18
N ARG A 20 -6.52 -3.20 4.16
CA ARG A 20 -5.46 -3.15 3.15
C ARG A 20 -4.68 -1.84 3.25
N GLY A 21 -3.54 -1.75 2.53
CA GLY A 21 -2.66 -0.58 2.56
C GLY A 21 -3.38 0.77 2.38
N ILE A 22 -4.40 0.86 1.52
CA ILE A 22 -5.18 2.10 1.31
C ILE A 22 -5.99 2.46 2.56
N GLY A 23 -6.69 1.50 3.17
CA GLY A 23 -7.46 1.72 4.39
C GLY A 23 -6.57 2.06 5.58
N THR A 24 -5.42 1.38 5.68
CA THR A 24 -4.39 1.70 6.69
C THR A 24 -3.88 3.13 6.52
N ALA A 25 -3.46 3.51 5.31
CA ALA A 25 -3.01 4.87 5.03
C ALA A 25 -4.10 5.92 5.32
N MET A 26 -5.36 5.62 4.99
CA MET A 26 -6.47 6.54 5.27
C MET A 26 -6.73 6.71 6.77
N ARG A 27 -6.68 5.64 7.57
CA ARG A 27 -6.79 5.76 9.04
C ARG A 27 -5.72 6.68 9.60
N GLU A 28 -4.49 6.49 9.17
CA GLU A 28 -3.35 7.29 9.63
C GLU A 28 -3.43 8.76 9.18
N VAL A 29 -3.84 9.01 7.94
CA VAL A 29 -4.08 10.36 7.42
C VAL A 29 -5.16 11.07 8.22
N VAL A 30 -6.30 10.41 8.48
CA VAL A 30 -7.38 10.99 9.29
C VAL A 30 -6.91 11.25 10.73
N ALA A 31 -6.19 10.30 11.34
CA ALA A 31 -5.61 10.49 12.67
C ALA A 31 -4.62 11.67 12.71
N ALA A 32 -3.79 11.83 11.68
CA ALA A 32 -2.86 12.96 11.58
C ALA A 32 -3.59 14.29 11.40
N PHE A 33 -4.62 14.36 10.57
CA PHE A 33 -5.46 15.56 10.48
C PHE A 33 -6.20 15.85 11.78
N GLY A 34 -6.61 14.83 12.55
CA GLY A 34 -7.23 14.98 13.86
C GLY A 34 -6.35 15.70 14.88
N ARG A 35 -5.01 15.63 14.74
CA ARG A 35 -4.05 16.38 15.57
C ARG A 35 -3.85 17.83 15.15
N ARG A 36 -4.34 18.23 13.98
CA ARG A 36 -4.24 19.60 13.46
C ARG A 36 -5.40 20.47 13.97
N PRO A 37 -5.26 21.82 13.95
CA PRO A 37 -6.37 22.72 14.26
C PRO A 37 -7.62 22.41 13.41
N ALA A 38 -8.80 22.55 13.98
CA ALA A 38 -10.06 22.21 13.30
C ALA A 38 -10.22 22.92 11.94
N ALA A 39 -9.77 24.18 11.84
CA ALA A 39 -9.81 24.96 10.60
C ALA A 39 -8.95 24.39 9.45
N GLU A 40 -8.00 23.50 9.75
CA GLU A 40 -7.12 22.87 8.76
C GLU A 40 -7.57 21.46 8.40
N ARG A 41 -8.61 20.93 9.07
CA ARG A 41 -9.11 19.58 8.81
C ARG A 41 -9.98 19.57 7.57
N PRO A 42 -9.82 18.57 6.69
CA PRO A 42 -10.78 18.36 5.59
C PRO A 42 -12.13 17.90 6.15
N ARG A 43 -13.19 18.15 5.41
CA ARG A 43 -14.44 17.40 5.59
C ARG A 43 -14.23 15.97 5.10
N LEU A 44 -14.81 14.97 5.75
CA LEU A 44 -14.70 13.58 5.34
C LEU A 44 -15.91 13.17 4.51
N LEU A 45 -15.67 12.58 3.34
CA LEU A 45 -16.69 11.89 2.58
C LEU A 45 -16.79 10.46 3.08
N LEU A 46 -17.91 10.09 3.66
CA LEU A 46 -18.19 8.75 4.16
C LEU A 46 -19.35 8.12 3.39
N ARG A 47 -19.46 6.81 3.46
CA ARG A 47 -20.68 6.12 3.03
C ARG A 47 -21.76 6.30 4.08
N ARG A 48 -23.00 6.35 3.66
CA ARG A 48 -24.13 6.41 4.59
C ARG A 48 -24.06 5.25 5.61
N GLY A 49 -24.15 5.59 6.89
CA GLY A 49 -24.07 4.65 8.01
C GLY A 49 -22.65 4.15 8.33
N GLN A 50 -21.61 4.73 7.73
CA GLN A 50 -20.23 4.52 8.15
C GLN A 50 -19.96 5.35 9.39
N GLU A 51 -19.30 4.76 10.40
CA GLU A 51 -18.92 5.46 11.63
C GLU A 51 -18.00 6.63 11.31
N ALA A 52 -18.36 7.80 11.84
CA ALA A 52 -17.61 9.03 11.61
C ALA A 52 -16.49 9.18 12.65
N PRO A 53 -15.25 9.45 12.21
CA PRO A 53 -14.17 9.80 13.13
C PRO A 53 -14.50 11.09 13.91
N ALA A 54 -14.25 11.07 15.22
CA ALA A 54 -14.56 12.21 16.08
C ALA A 54 -13.81 13.49 15.67
N GLY A 55 -14.47 14.62 15.74
CA GLY A 55 -13.87 15.95 15.51
C GLY A 55 -13.72 16.33 14.04
N PHE A 56 -14.44 15.67 13.13
CA PHE A 56 -14.49 16.02 11.71
C PHE A 56 -15.91 16.36 11.27
N ASP A 57 -16.03 17.32 10.36
CA ASP A 57 -17.24 17.52 9.59
C ASP A 57 -17.36 16.41 8.54
N VAL A 58 -18.56 15.88 8.38
CA VAL A 58 -18.83 14.75 7.49
C VAL A 58 -19.81 15.13 6.40
N ALA A 59 -19.57 14.57 5.21
CA ALA A 59 -20.53 14.51 4.12
C ALA A 59 -20.80 13.04 3.81
N GLU A 60 -22.05 12.65 3.69
CA GLU A 60 -22.41 11.27 3.38
C GLU A 60 -22.82 11.10 1.93
N VAL A 61 -22.40 9.97 1.36
CA VAL A 61 -22.79 9.57 0.02
C VAL A 61 -23.47 8.20 0.05
N ASP A 62 -24.59 8.10 -0.66
CA ASP A 62 -25.33 6.86 -0.87
C ASP A 62 -24.64 6.04 -1.96
N TRP A 63 -23.67 5.25 -1.59
CA TRP A 63 -22.88 4.48 -2.53
C TRP A 63 -22.77 3.00 -2.14
N PRO A 64 -23.33 2.08 -2.92
CA PRO A 64 -23.29 0.66 -2.60
C PRO A 64 -21.87 0.11 -2.77
N ALA A 65 -21.32 -0.45 -1.68
CA ALA A 65 -19.95 -0.94 -1.54
C ALA A 65 -19.52 -2.00 -2.58
N TRP A 66 -20.47 -2.71 -3.19
CA TRP A 66 -20.21 -3.87 -4.03
C TRP A 66 -20.24 -3.60 -5.54
N ARG A 67 -20.66 -2.40 -5.99
CA ARG A 67 -20.87 -2.12 -7.42
C ARG A 67 -19.62 -1.72 -8.21
N PHE A 68 -18.52 -1.33 -7.53
CA PHE A 68 -17.33 -0.82 -8.20
C PHE A 68 -16.52 -1.85 -8.97
N HIS A 69 -16.53 -3.12 -8.54
CA HIS A 69 -15.69 -4.16 -9.13
C HIS A 69 -16.40 -5.01 -10.18
N ARG A 70 -17.69 -4.80 -10.45
CA ARG A 70 -18.48 -5.73 -11.25
C ARG A 70 -19.33 -5.14 -12.39
N LEU A 71 -19.36 -3.83 -12.59
CA LEU A 71 -20.19 -3.25 -13.67
C LEU A 71 -19.35 -2.47 -14.68
N PRO A 72 -19.47 -2.81 -15.98
CA PRO A 72 -18.88 -2.04 -17.07
C PRO A 72 -19.62 -0.73 -17.37
N ASP A 73 -20.63 -0.37 -16.57
CA ASP A 73 -21.48 0.77 -16.83
C ASP A 73 -20.86 2.07 -16.28
N PRO A 74 -20.49 3.03 -17.12
CA PRO A 74 -20.02 4.36 -16.71
C PRO A 74 -21.09 5.20 -15.99
N TRP A 75 -22.36 4.81 -16.09
CA TRP A 75 -23.49 5.55 -15.55
C TRP A 75 -23.52 5.67 -14.02
N PRO A 76 -23.26 4.61 -13.22
CA PRO A 76 -23.15 4.73 -11.76
C PRO A 76 -21.98 5.60 -11.32
N ALA A 77 -20.84 5.52 -12.00
CA ALA A 77 -19.67 6.35 -11.71
C ALA A 77 -20.00 7.84 -11.88
N THR A 78 -20.64 8.23 -12.99
CA THR A 78 -20.97 9.63 -13.27
C THR A 78 -22.03 10.21 -12.32
N ARG A 79 -22.96 9.40 -11.79
CA ARG A 79 -23.92 9.83 -10.77
C ARG A 79 -23.24 10.06 -9.42
N GLY A 80 -22.36 9.15 -9.01
CA GLY A 80 -21.58 9.29 -7.78
C GLY A 80 -20.64 10.49 -7.84
N GLU A 81 -19.94 10.67 -8.95
CA GLU A 81 -19.08 11.83 -9.17
C GLU A 81 -19.86 13.15 -9.07
N ARG A 82 -21.07 13.22 -9.64
CA ARG A 82 -21.94 14.40 -9.51
C ARG A 82 -22.41 14.63 -8.09
N ALA A 83 -22.77 13.57 -7.35
CA ALA A 83 -23.15 13.67 -5.96
C ALA A 83 -21.99 14.19 -5.10
N VAL A 84 -20.79 13.63 -5.27
CA VAL A 84 -19.57 14.09 -4.57
C VAL A 84 -19.25 15.55 -4.92
N ARG A 85 -19.38 15.94 -6.21
CA ARG A 85 -19.17 17.32 -6.62
C ARG A 85 -20.20 18.29 -5.98
N ALA A 86 -21.45 17.88 -5.91
CA ALA A 86 -22.50 18.66 -5.26
C ALA A 86 -22.23 18.86 -3.75
N LEU A 87 -21.74 17.83 -3.06
CA LEU A 87 -21.35 17.90 -1.64
C LEU A 87 -20.14 18.80 -1.39
N ALA A 88 -19.21 18.87 -2.34
CA ALA A 88 -18.03 19.71 -2.23
C ALA A 88 -18.28 21.18 -2.63
N GLY A 89 -19.34 21.47 -3.41
CA GLY A 89 -19.58 22.80 -3.98
C GLY A 89 -18.38 23.25 -4.83
N ASP A 90 -17.85 24.45 -4.59
CA ASP A 90 -16.64 24.97 -5.26
C ASP A 90 -15.33 24.50 -4.58
N GLY A 91 -15.41 23.71 -3.51
CA GLY A 91 -14.27 23.20 -2.78
C GLY A 91 -13.47 22.15 -3.55
N VAL A 92 -12.29 21.85 -3.04
CA VAL A 92 -11.42 20.77 -3.54
C VAL A 92 -11.98 19.42 -3.12
N VAL A 93 -11.99 18.44 -4.04
CA VAL A 93 -12.25 17.03 -3.73
C VAL A 93 -10.94 16.27 -3.78
N HIS A 94 -10.62 15.53 -2.72
CA HIS A 94 -9.49 14.60 -2.73
C HIS A 94 -10.02 13.17 -2.88
N ALA A 95 -9.85 12.61 -4.06
CA ALA A 95 -10.21 11.23 -4.38
C ALA A 95 -9.03 10.30 -4.11
N VAL A 96 -9.24 9.27 -3.30
CA VAL A 96 -8.22 8.25 -2.98
C VAL A 96 -8.49 6.90 -3.63
N GLN A 97 -9.62 6.77 -4.31
CA GLN A 97 -10.00 5.57 -5.05
C GLN A 97 -10.29 5.91 -6.52
N PRO A 98 -9.93 4.99 -7.46
CA PRO A 98 -10.17 5.21 -8.89
C PRO A 98 -11.63 5.46 -9.26
N ALA A 99 -12.54 5.03 -8.41
CA ALA A 99 -13.96 4.95 -8.71
C ALA A 99 -14.74 6.24 -8.41
N LEU A 100 -14.18 7.18 -7.65
CA LEU A 100 -14.82 8.43 -7.21
C LEU A 100 -13.93 9.64 -7.52
N VAL A 101 -13.68 9.89 -8.80
CA VAL A 101 -12.87 11.03 -9.24
C VAL A 101 -13.75 12.01 -10.02
N PRO A 102 -14.44 12.95 -9.34
CA PRO A 102 -15.28 13.92 -10.04
C PRO A 102 -14.42 14.90 -10.85
N ALA A 103 -15.01 15.47 -11.91
CA ALA A 103 -14.39 16.54 -12.67
C ALA A 103 -14.27 17.84 -11.84
N GLY A 104 -13.40 18.75 -12.22
CA GLY A 104 -13.23 20.06 -11.61
C GLY A 104 -12.00 20.13 -10.70
N ARG A 105 -12.10 20.85 -9.57
CA ARG A 105 -11.01 21.02 -8.59
C ARG A 105 -10.78 19.74 -7.80
N THR A 106 -10.13 18.76 -8.45
CA THR A 106 -9.91 17.43 -7.86
C THR A 106 -8.42 17.17 -7.69
N VAL A 107 -8.06 16.74 -6.49
CA VAL A 107 -6.78 16.13 -6.14
C VAL A 107 -7.00 14.61 -6.16
N VAL A 108 -6.11 13.86 -6.77
CA VAL A 108 -6.21 12.38 -6.83
C VAL A 108 -4.98 11.75 -6.26
N THR A 109 -5.12 10.85 -5.29
CA THR A 109 -4.02 9.96 -4.92
C THR A 109 -3.94 8.79 -5.87
N CYS A 110 -2.85 8.72 -6.63
CA CYS A 110 -2.46 7.57 -7.43
C CYS A 110 -1.54 6.68 -6.59
N HIS A 111 -2.08 5.61 -6.03
CA HIS A 111 -1.33 4.71 -5.16
C HIS A 111 -0.27 3.91 -5.91
N ASP A 112 -0.59 3.46 -7.11
CA ASP A 112 0.29 2.78 -8.06
C ASP A 112 -0.35 2.72 -9.45
N LEU A 113 0.44 2.31 -10.43
CA LEU A 113 0.01 1.98 -11.78
C LEU A 113 0.49 0.56 -12.18
N ILE A 114 0.60 -0.32 -11.19
CA ILE A 114 0.99 -1.72 -11.37
C ILE A 114 0.14 -2.43 -12.42
N PRO A 115 -1.19 -2.24 -12.50
CA PRO A 115 -1.99 -2.84 -13.56
C PRO A 115 -1.60 -2.45 -14.99
N LEU A 116 -1.01 -1.27 -15.19
CA LEU A 116 -0.44 -0.89 -16.50
C LEU A 116 0.93 -1.48 -16.75
N ALA A 117 1.79 -1.50 -15.72
CA ALA A 117 3.14 -2.04 -15.82
C ALA A 117 3.14 -3.57 -16.07
N TYR A 118 2.13 -4.27 -15.52
CA TYR A 118 1.93 -5.73 -15.65
C TYR A 118 0.62 -6.03 -16.38
N ARG A 119 0.41 -5.38 -17.50
CA ARG A 119 -0.86 -5.40 -18.24
C ARG A 119 -1.38 -6.79 -18.60
N PRO A 120 -0.55 -7.76 -19.05
CA PRO A 120 -1.03 -9.11 -19.34
C PRO A 120 -1.64 -9.81 -18.11
N GLU A 121 -1.01 -9.66 -16.94
CA GLU A 121 -1.40 -10.33 -15.70
C GLU A 121 -2.64 -9.70 -15.04
N TYR A 122 -2.82 -8.38 -15.21
CA TYR A 122 -3.89 -7.62 -14.53
C TYR A 122 -5.05 -7.21 -15.42
N LEU A 123 -4.78 -6.88 -16.67
CA LEU A 123 -5.78 -6.34 -17.60
C LEU A 123 -5.95 -7.20 -18.86
N GLY A 124 -5.17 -8.28 -19.01
CA GLY A 124 -5.23 -9.19 -20.15
C GLY A 124 -6.36 -10.22 -20.02
N GLY A 125 -6.83 -10.70 -21.18
CA GLY A 125 -7.88 -11.74 -21.31
C GLY A 125 -9.31 -11.19 -21.44
N ALA A 126 -10.14 -11.95 -22.16
CA ALA A 126 -11.52 -11.54 -22.49
C ALA A 126 -12.42 -11.34 -21.25
N GLY A 127 -12.15 -12.09 -20.16
CA GLY A 127 -12.93 -11.97 -18.91
C GLY A 127 -12.60 -10.74 -18.07
N ARG A 128 -11.62 -9.91 -18.46
CA ARG A 128 -11.21 -8.69 -17.73
C ARG A 128 -11.56 -7.38 -18.44
N ALA A 129 -12.42 -7.44 -19.42
CA ALA A 129 -12.88 -6.26 -20.15
C ALA A 129 -13.53 -5.20 -19.24
N PRO A 130 -14.33 -5.56 -18.21
CA PRO A 130 -14.90 -4.58 -17.27
C PRO A 130 -13.84 -3.86 -16.45
N GLU A 131 -12.86 -4.59 -15.91
CA GLU A 131 -11.75 -4.01 -15.14
C GLU A 131 -10.90 -3.08 -16.00
N ALA A 132 -10.62 -3.48 -17.24
CA ALA A 132 -9.88 -2.66 -18.19
C ALA A 132 -10.65 -1.38 -18.58
N ALA A 133 -12.00 -1.45 -18.67
CA ALA A 133 -12.85 -0.27 -18.93
C ALA A 133 -12.84 0.69 -17.74
N ALA A 134 -13.03 0.16 -16.51
CA ALA A 134 -12.96 0.95 -15.29
C ALA A 134 -11.58 1.62 -15.12
N TYR A 135 -10.52 0.91 -15.48
CA TYR A 135 -9.17 1.44 -15.41
C TYR A 135 -8.92 2.55 -16.45
N ARG A 136 -9.46 2.42 -17.69
CA ARG A 136 -9.41 3.51 -18.67
C ARG A 136 -10.15 4.76 -18.20
N HIS A 137 -11.31 4.61 -17.56
CA HIS A 137 -12.02 5.73 -16.95
C HIS A 137 -11.17 6.42 -15.87
N PHE A 138 -10.58 5.65 -14.96
CA PHE A 138 -9.65 6.18 -13.95
C PHE A 138 -8.51 6.98 -14.59
N LEU A 139 -7.85 6.45 -15.63
CA LEU A 139 -6.76 7.14 -16.30
C LEU A 139 -7.20 8.46 -16.95
N ALA A 140 -8.40 8.50 -17.52
CA ALA A 140 -8.95 9.74 -18.06
C ALA A 140 -9.17 10.79 -16.96
N ARG A 141 -9.69 10.36 -15.80
CA ARG A 141 -9.88 11.25 -14.64
C ARG A 141 -8.55 11.70 -14.03
N LEU A 142 -7.57 10.79 -13.96
CA LEU A 142 -6.23 11.11 -13.47
C LEU A 142 -5.57 12.23 -14.29
N ARG A 143 -5.68 12.17 -15.63
CA ARG A 143 -5.18 13.22 -16.53
C ARG A 143 -5.90 14.56 -16.36
N GLY A 144 -7.18 14.52 -16.02
CA GLY A 144 -8.00 15.71 -15.80
C GLY A 144 -7.92 16.30 -14.39
N ALA A 145 -7.22 15.65 -13.47
CA ALA A 145 -7.08 16.12 -12.10
C ALA A 145 -6.28 17.44 -12.03
N ARG A 146 -6.62 18.29 -11.08
CA ARG A 146 -5.85 19.52 -10.80
C ARG A 146 -4.45 19.18 -10.28
N LEU A 147 -4.38 18.19 -9.36
CA LEU A 147 -3.14 17.62 -8.85
C LEU A 147 -3.26 16.10 -8.76
N VAL A 148 -2.16 15.41 -9.00
CA VAL A 148 -2.00 13.97 -8.79
C VAL A 148 -0.95 13.76 -7.69
N LEU A 149 -1.35 13.15 -6.60
CA LEU A 149 -0.46 12.82 -5.49
C LEU A 149 0.00 11.37 -5.62
N THR A 150 1.27 11.14 -5.41
CA THR A 150 1.86 9.80 -5.49
C THR A 150 2.69 9.53 -4.23
N PRO A 151 2.72 8.28 -3.72
CA PRO A 151 3.45 7.99 -2.50
C PRO A 151 4.98 7.88 -2.72
N SER A 152 5.44 7.73 -3.97
CA SER A 152 6.84 7.61 -4.34
C SER A 152 7.14 8.29 -5.66
N ARG A 153 8.43 8.54 -5.92
CA ARG A 153 8.91 9.04 -7.22
C ARG A 153 8.67 8.03 -8.34
N GLU A 154 8.86 6.72 -8.08
CA GLU A 154 8.56 5.69 -9.07
C GLU A 154 7.11 5.76 -9.53
N THR A 155 6.16 5.94 -8.61
CA THR A 155 4.75 6.11 -8.98
C THR A 155 4.49 7.45 -9.68
N ALA A 156 5.22 8.52 -9.34
CA ALA A 156 5.15 9.79 -10.05
C ALA A 156 5.62 9.65 -11.51
N ASP A 157 6.75 9.00 -11.73
CA ASP A 157 7.28 8.72 -13.07
C ASP A 157 6.32 7.84 -13.89
N ASP A 158 5.71 6.85 -13.25
CA ASP A 158 4.68 6.02 -13.89
C ASP A 158 3.42 6.84 -14.23
N ALA A 159 2.98 7.77 -13.38
CA ALA A 159 1.84 8.64 -13.66
C ALA A 159 2.09 9.50 -14.91
N VAL A 160 3.29 10.01 -15.06
CA VAL A 160 3.70 10.76 -16.26
C VAL A 160 3.82 9.82 -17.47
N ARG A 161 4.63 8.77 -17.35
CA ARG A 161 5.03 7.91 -18.48
C ARG A 161 3.93 6.98 -18.95
N LEU A 162 3.19 6.34 -18.02
CA LEU A 162 2.18 5.31 -18.35
C LEU A 162 0.77 5.89 -18.44
N ALA A 163 0.43 6.87 -17.58
CA ALA A 163 -0.89 7.46 -17.56
C ALA A 163 -0.99 8.77 -18.37
N GLY A 164 0.11 9.40 -18.76
CA GLY A 164 0.13 10.65 -19.52
C GLY A 164 -0.34 11.85 -18.68
N VAL A 165 -0.04 11.86 -17.39
CA VAL A 165 -0.28 12.99 -16.51
C VAL A 165 0.77 14.08 -16.77
N ASP A 166 0.35 15.33 -16.77
CA ASP A 166 1.25 16.47 -16.84
C ASP A 166 2.21 16.47 -15.61
N PRO A 167 3.55 16.44 -15.80
CA PRO A 167 4.49 16.42 -14.69
C PRO A 167 4.35 17.63 -13.76
N GLY A 168 3.92 18.78 -14.28
CA GLY A 168 3.66 19.99 -13.48
C GLY A 168 2.54 19.80 -12.44
N ARG A 169 1.69 18.79 -12.62
CA ARG A 169 0.56 18.46 -11.72
C ARG A 169 0.85 17.31 -10.76
N VAL A 170 2.03 16.68 -10.81
CA VAL A 170 2.36 15.56 -9.93
C VAL A 170 3.10 16.05 -8.70
N ARG A 171 2.69 15.57 -7.51
CA ARG A 171 3.36 15.83 -6.23
C ARG A 171 3.62 14.51 -5.52
N VAL A 172 4.84 14.32 -5.05
CA VAL A 172 5.19 13.16 -4.22
C VAL A 172 4.85 13.48 -2.77
N VAL A 173 3.99 12.66 -2.18
CA VAL A 173 3.54 12.77 -0.78
C VAL A 173 3.82 11.43 -0.11
N PRO A 174 5.00 11.24 0.48
CA PRO A 174 5.39 9.97 1.09
C PRO A 174 4.50 9.61 2.28
N TRP A 175 4.32 8.32 2.48
CA TRP A 175 3.64 7.77 3.64
C TRP A 175 4.62 7.46 4.77
N ALA A 176 4.10 6.98 5.90
CA ALA A 176 4.88 6.52 7.04
C ALA A 176 4.45 5.11 7.47
N ALA A 177 5.16 4.52 8.41
CA ALA A 177 4.69 3.32 9.07
C ALA A 177 3.36 3.61 9.81
N PRO A 178 2.41 2.67 9.82
CA PRO A 178 1.20 2.82 10.62
C PRO A 178 1.54 2.80 12.12
N ALA A 179 0.63 3.32 12.93
CA ALA A 179 0.78 3.26 14.38
C ALA A 179 1.05 1.82 14.85
N PRO A 180 1.99 1.62 15.79
CA PRO A 180 2.34 0.29 16.25
C PRO A 180 1.15 -0.38 16.94
N VAL A 181 0.99 -1.67 16.67
CA VAL A 181 -0.04 -2.51 17.30
C VAL A 181 0.64 -3.44 18.28
N ALA A 182 0.05 -3.61 19.46
CA ALA A 182 0.56 -4.55 20.46
C ALA A 182 0.63 -5.98 19.90
N PRO A 183 1.77 -6.68 20.06
CA PRO A 183 1.89 -8.06 19.62
C PRO A 183 0.89 -8.97 20.34
N ASP A 184 0.31 -9.93 19.60
CA ASP A 184 -0.66 -10.91 20.09
C ASP A 184 -0.29 -12.32 19.63
N GLY A 185 -0.36 -13.28 20.55
CA GLY A 185 -0.06 -14.69 20.31
C GLY A 185 1.43 -15.04 20.37
N THR A 186 1.68 -16.35 20.25
CA THR A 186 3.03 -16.93 20.28
C THR A 186 3.72 -16.80 18.92
N VAL A 187 5.04 -16.62 18.92
CA VAL A 187 5.84 -16.70 17.69
C VAL A 187 6.29 -18.14 17.42
N PRO A 188 6.53 -18.52 16.15
CA PRO A 188 7.13 -19.82 15.83
C PRO A 188 8.48 -20.00 16.53
N GLU A 189 8.76 -21.23 16.96
CA GLU A 189 10.07 -21.57 17.52
C GLU A 189 11.15 -21.61 16.44
N GLY A 190 12.38 -21.22 16.84
CA GLY A 190 13.54 -21.21 15.94
C GLY A 190 13.62 -19.98 15.03
N ALA A 191 14.58 -20.00 14.12
CA ALA A 191 14.81 -18.90 13.19
C ALA A 191 13.83 -18.93 12.03
N TYR A 192 13.21 -17.81 11.73
CA TYR A 192 12.35 -17.67 10.55
C TYR A 192 12.46 -16.29 9.91
N VAL A 193 12.16 -16.23 8.62
CA VAL A 193 11.94 -14.99 7.89
C VAL A 193 10.45 -14.83 7.59
N LEU A 194 9.99 -13.58 7.54
CA LEU A 194 8.57 -13.27 7.34
C LEU A 194 8.33 -12.70 5.94
N TYR A 195 7.36 -13.28 5.22
CA TYR A 195 6.71 -12.66 4.07
C TYR A 195 5.30 -12.21 4.47
N ALA A 196 5.04 -10.91 4.47
CA ALA A 196 3.73 -10.34 4.78
C ALA A 196 3.16 -9.62 3.55
N GLY A 197 2.22 -10.26 2.86
CA GLY A 197 1.61 -9.68 1.66
C GLY A 197 0.70 -10.62 0.88
N ALA A 198 0.00 -10.04 -0.09
CA ALA A 198 -0.83 -10.81 -1.02
C ALA A 198 0.05 -11.64 -1.96
N ILE A 199 -0.49 -12.78 -2.43
CA ILE A 199 0.14 -13.58 -3.50
C ILE A 199 -0.30 -12.99 -4.85
N GLU A 200 0.29 -11.84 -5.21
CA GLU A 200 0.07 -11.16 -6.48
C GLU A 200 1.32 -11.25 -7.37
N PRO A 201 1.19 -11.19 -8.71
CA PRO A 201 2.35 -11.35 -9.61
C PRO A 201 3.51 -10.40 -9.29
N HIS A 202 3.21 -9.12 -9.02
CA HIS A 202 4.22 -8.13 -8.70
C HIS A 202 4.87 -8.32 -7.31
N LYS A 203 4.17 -8.97 -6.37
CA LYS A 203 4.69 -9.24 -5.01
C LYS A 203 5.70 -10.38 -4.96
N ASN A 204 5.77 -11.20 -6.03
CA ASN A 204 6.84 -12.17 -6.26
C ASN A 204 7.05 -13.18 -5.11
N ALA A 205 5.96 -13.65 -4.50
CA ALA A 205 6.01 -14.59 -3.38
C ALA A 205 6.77 -15.90 -3.71
N GLY A 206 6.83 -16.28 -4.99
CA GLY A 206 7.59 -17.44 -5.47
C GLY A 206 9.09 -17.35 -5.16
N LEU A 207 9.66 -16.15 -5.30
CA LEU A 207 11.07 -15.90 -4.98
C LEU A 207 11.40 -16.16 -3.49
N ALA A 208 10.49 -15.79 -2.57
CA ALA A 208 10.67 -16.08 -1.14
C ALA A 208 10.66 -17.59 -0.88
N VAL A 209 9.82 -18.35 -1.60
CA VAL A 209 9.76 -19.81 -1.53
C VAL A 209 11.04 -20.43 -2.09
N GLU A 210 11.55 -19.95 -3.21
CA GLU A 210 12.81 -20.42 -3.80
C GLU A 210 14.01 -20.08 -2.91
N ALA A 211 14.04 -18.89 -2.33
CA ALA A 211 15.11 -18.47 -1.43
C ALA A 211 15.16 -19.35 -0.17
N ILE A 212 14.02 -19.70 0.43
CA ILE A 212 14.01 -20.57 1.62
C ILE A 212 14.39 -22.00 1.26
N ALA A 213 14.09 -22.50 0.04
CA ALA A 213 14.55 -23.81 -0.42
C ALA A 213 16.08 -23.90 -0.41
N LEU A 214 16.76 -22.81 -0.76
CA LEU A 214 18.24 -22.72 -0.84
C LEU A 214 18.90 -22.27 0.47
N ALA A 215 18.14 -21.70 1.42
CA ALA A 215 18.67 -21.25 2.72
C ALA A 215 18.97 -22.42 3.67
N PRO A 216 19.73 -22.22 4.78
CA PRO A 216 20.02 -23.27 5.75
C PRO A 216 18.76 -23.95 6.29
N ALA A 217 18.81 -25.27 6.49
CA ALA A 217 17.66 -26.09 6.86
C ALA A 217 16.95 -25.66 8.17
N GLY A 218 17.70 -25.04 9.09
CA GLY A 218 17.17 -24.53 10.38
C GLY A 218 16.36 -23.24 10.28
N VAL A 219 16.26 -22.61 9.09
CA VAL A 219 15.47 -21.39 8.91
C VAL A 219 14.16 -21.71 8.23
N ARG A 220 13.04 -21.18 8.71
CA ARG A 220 11.70 -21.35 8.14
C ARG A 220 11.24 -20.06 7.44
N LEU A 221 10.23 -20.17 6.59
CA LEU A 221 9.52 -19.04 6.01
C LEU A 221 8.12 -18.99 6.60
N VAL A 222 7.77 -17.91 7.27
CA VAL A 222 6.39 -17.64 7.68
C VAL A 222 5.75 -16.75 6.63
N MET A 223 4.61 -17.17 6.11
CA MET A 223 3.87 -16.44 5.09
C MET A 223 2.49 -16.03 5.62
N THR A 224 2.18 -14.74 5.53
CA THR A 224 0.87 -14.20 5.91
C THR A 224 0.34 -13.22 4.88
N GLY A 225 -0.99 -13.10 4.79
CA GLY A 225 -1.66 -12.13 3.92
C GLY A 225 -2.99 -12.62 3.33
N PRO A 226 -3.69 -11.72 2.63
CA PRO A 226 -4.97 -12.04 1.98
C PRO A 226 -4.72 -12.79 0.67
N TRP A 227 -5.00 -14.09 0.65
CA TRP A 227 -4.75 -14.93 -0.54
C TRP A 227 -6.04 -15.58 -1.05
N SER A 228 -6.18 -15.67 -2.38
CA SER A 228 -7.16 -16.57 -2.95
C SER A 228 -6.72 -18.03 -2.82
N ARG A 229 -7.66 -18.96 -2.59
CA ARG A 229 -7.37 -20.40 -2.51
C ARG A 229 -6.56 -20.90 -3.71
N ARG A 230 -6.91 -20.42 -4.92
CA ARG A 230 -6.23 -20.81 -6.17
C ARG A 230 -4.77 -20.37 -6.19
N ARG A 231 -4.45 -19.13 -5.76
CA ARG A 231 -3.07 -18.63 -5.72
C ARG A 231 -2.25 -19.34 -4.66
N ALA A 232 -2.82 -19.53 -3.47
CA ALA A 232 -2.18 -20.30 -2.40
C ALA A 232 -1.86 -21.73 -2.83
N ALA A 233 -2.80 -22.43 -3.49
CA ALA A 233 -2.58 -23.79 -3.98
C ALA A 233 -1.45 -23.86 -5.02
N ARG A 234 -1.37 -22.88 -5.95
CA ARG A 234 -0.29 -22.81 -6.92
C ARG A 234 1.07 -22.59 -6.26
N LEU A 235 1.13 -21.71 -5.26
CA LEU A 235 2.36 -21.42 -4.56
C LEU A 235 2.83 -22.59 -3.69
N ARG A 236 1.90 -23.33 -3.05
CA ARG A 236 2.21 -24.60 -2.35
C ARG A 236 2.74 -25.66 -3.30
N GLY A 237 2.13 -25.83 -4.48
CA GLY A 237 2.66 -26.74 -5.50
C GLY A 237 4.03 -26.31 -6.01
N HIS A 238 4.34 -25.01 -6.04
CA HIS A 238 5.67 -24.51 -6.34
C HIS A 238 6.65 -24.88 -5.21
N ALA A 239 6.27 -24.68 -3.95
CA ALA A 239 7.07 -25.03 -2.78
C ALA A 239 7.44 -26.52 -2.76
N ALA A 240 6.48 -27.40 -3.07
CA ALA A 240 6.75 -28.84 -3.20
C ALA A 240 7.77 -29.15 -4.30
N ARG A 241 7.65 -28.52 -5.46
CA ARG A 241 8.61 -28.74 -6.58
C ARG A 241 10.04 -28.31 -6.27
N VAL A 242 10.23 -27.26 -5.47
CA VAL A 242 11.56 -26.77 -5.08
C VAL A 242 12.06 -27.32 -3.73
N GLY A 243 11.31 -28.28 -3.13
CA GLY A 243 11.70 -28.93 -1.88
C GLY A 243 11.56 -28.07 -0.63
N ALA A 244 10.74 -27.02 -0.67
CA ALA A 244 10.54 -26.10 0.45
C ALA A 244 9.27 -26.38 1.27
N GLU A 245 8.42 -27.35 0.90
CA GLU A 245 7.07 -27.55 1.46
C GLU A 245 7.09 -27.67 2.99
N GLY A 246 7.98 -28.45 3.57
CA GLY A 246 8.10 -28.67 5.01
C GLY A 246 8.72 -27.50 5.80
N ARG A 247 9.14 -26.44 5.10
CA ARG A 247 9.83 -25.28 5.69
C ARG A 247 9.00 -23.99 5.69
N ILE A 248 7.73 -24.08 5.30
CA ILE A 248 6.85 -22.91 5.16
C ILE A 248 5.65 -23.02 6.07
N ASP A 249 5.48 -22.03 6.93
CA ASP A 249 4.30 -21.86 7.76
C ASP A 249 3.31 -20.93 7.06
N TRP A 250 2.16 -21.47 6.67
CA TRP A 250 1.11 -20.79 5.93
C TRP A 250 0.05 -20.22 6.87
N GLU A 251 0.27 -19.04 7.42
CA GLU A 251 -0.65 -18.41 8.40
C GLU A 251 -1.93 -17.85 7.74
N GLY A 252 -1.89 -17.50 6.46
CA GLY A 252 -3.03 -16.83 5.81
C GLY A 252 -3.25 -15.43 6.31
N LEU A 253 -4.51 -14.98 6.33
CA LEU A 253 -4.88 -13.68 6.88
C LEU A 253 -4.89 -13.77 8.41
N VAL A 254 -4.10 -12.93 9.05
CA VAL A 254 -3.97 -12.87 10.52
C VAL A 254 -4.45 -11.53 11.07
N THR A 255 -4.66 -11.44 12.37
CA THR A 255 -4.96 -10.18 13.08
C THR A 255 -3.75 -9.23 13.03
N PRO A 256 -3.95 -7.91 13.16
CA PRO A 256 -2.85 -6.96 13.27
C PRO A 256 -1.87 -7.28 14.40
N GLY A 257 -2.36 -7.71 15.57
CA GLY A 257 -1.54 -8.12 16.71
C GLY A 257 -0.71 -9.36 16.42
N ARG A 258 -1.30 -10.37 15.74
CA ARG A 258 -0.57 -11.56 15.30
C ARG A 258 0.53 -11.20 14.29
N LEU A 259 0.25 -10.32 13.33
CA LEU A 259 1.24 -9.84 12.37
C LEU A 259 2.38 -9.10 13.08
N ALA A 260 2.06 -8.29 14.09
CA ALA A 260 3.07 -7.60 14.91
C ALA A 260 3.97 -8.59 15.66
N ALA A 261 3.39 -9.65 16.26
CA ALA A 261 4.15 -10.71 16.91
C ALA A 261 5.06 -11.46 15.93
N LEU A 262 4.52 -11.88 14.77
CA LEU A 262 5.30 -12.56 13.74
C LEU A 262 6.41 -11.68 13.18
N ARG A 263 6.18 -10.37 13.05
CA ARG A 263 7.20 -9.44 12.60
C ARG A 263 8.31 -9.30 13.64
N ALA A 264 7.96 -9.06 14.90
CA ALA A 264 8.93 -8.84 15.98
C ALA A 264 9.88 -10.03 16.23
N GLY A 265 9.40 -11.27 16.00
CA GLY A 265 10.22 -12.48 16.15
C GLY A 265 11.02 -12.89 14.90
N ALA A 266 10.85 -12.22 13.77
CA ALA A 266 11.49 -12.60 12.53
C ALA A 266 12.98 -12.19 12.48
N VAL A 267 13.82 -13.06 11.92
CA VAL A 267 15.22 -12.73 11.58
C VAL A 267 15.29 -11.59 10.55
N ALA A 268 14.38 -11.60 9.58
CA ALA A 268 14.21 -10.56 8.59
C ALA A 268 12.79 -10.59 7.98
N VAL A 269 12.36 -9.45 7.48
CA VAL A 269 11.17 -9.37 6.60
C VAL A 269 11.64 -9.37 5.14
N LEU A 270 10.99 -10.24 4.34
CA LEU A 270 11.24 -10.34 2.90
C LEU A 270 10.22 -9.52 2.12
N VAL A 271 10.71 -8.59 1.30
CA VAL A 271 9.89 -7.79 0.38
C VAL A 271 10.38 -8.00 -1.06
N PRO A 272 10.11 -9.19 -1.66
CA PRO A 272 10.68 -9.59 -2.94
C PRO A 272 9.93 -8.97 -4.15
N SER A 273 9.18 -7.92 -3.92
CA SER A 273 8.30 -7.30 -4.92
C SER A 273 9.08 -6.77 -6.11
N ARG A 274 8.61 -7.09 -7.32
CA ARG A 274 9.16 -6.57 -8.58
C ARG A 274 8.75 -5.12 -8.83
N LYS A 275 7.68 -4.66 -8.18
CA LYS A 275 7.18 -3.29 -8.24
C LYS A 275 6.31 -2.99 -7.02
N GLU A 276 6.41 -1.78 -6.53
CA GLU A 276 5.59 -1.23 -5.45
C GLU A 276 5.13 0.18 -5.78
N GLY A 277 3.99 0.58 -5.22
CA GLY A 277 3.60 1.98 -5.24
C GLY A 277 4.38 2.81 -4.23
N PHE A 278 4.70 2.21 -3.07
CA PHE A 278 5.49 2.82 -2.01
C PHE A 278 6.42 1.82 -1.32
N GLY A 279 5.87 0.83 -0.64
CA GLY A 279 6.65 -0.15 0.12
C GLY A 279 6.39 -0.08 1.62
N LEU A 280 5.12 0.11 2.03
CA LEU A 280 4.73 0.08 3.44
C LEU A 280 5.35 -1.08 4.25
N PRO A 281 5.41 -2.34 3.73
CA PRO A 281 6.03 -3.44 4.47
C PRO A 281 7.49 -3.20 4.88
N VAL A 282 8.24 -2.40 4.10
CA VAL A 282 9.61 -2.00 4.43
C VAL A 282 9.61 -1.10 5.67
N LEU A 283 8.79 -0.04 5.66
CA LEU A 283 8.72 0.88 6.81
C LEU A 283 8.14 0.21 8.06
N GLU A 284 7.15 -0.64 7.91
CA GLU A 284 6.57 -1.41 9.00
C GLU A 284 7.60 -2.32 9.68
N ALA A 285 8.46 -2.97 8.89
CA ALA A 285 9.52 -3.80 9.43
C ALA A 285 10.63 -2.97 10.09
N MET A 286 11.00 -1.86 9.47
CA MET A 286 12.00 -0.93 9.98
C MET A 286 11.58 -0.28 11.30
N ASP A 287 10.32 0.17 11.40
CA ASP A 287 9.75 0.74 12.60
C ASP A 287 9.73 -0.28 13.76
N ALA A 288 9.36 -1.53 13.45
CA ALA A 288 9.44 -2.64 14.39
C ALA A 288 10.88 -3.05 14.75
N GLY A 289 11.89 -2.47 14.09
CA GLY A 289 13.30 -2.82 14.32
C GLY A 289 13.68 -4.20 13.81
N VAL A 290 13.12 -4.62 12.68
CA VAL A 290 13.42 -5.90 12.05
C VAL A 290 14.19 -5.66 10.75
N PRO A 291 15.28 -6.40 10.48
CA PRO A 291 16.02 -6.32 9.24
C PRO A 291 15.12 -6.51 8.01
N VAL A 292 15.40 -5.77 6.95
CA VAL A 292 14.64 -5.84 5.68
C VAL A 292 15.53 -6.34 4.55
N LEU A 293 15.11 -7.43 3.93
CA LEU A 293 15.61 -7.89 2.64
C LEU A 293 14.57 -7.50 1.58
N ALA A 294 14.93 -6.62 0.69
CA ALA A 294 14.03 -6.05 -0.32
C ALA A 294 14.56 -6.26 -1.73
N SER A 295 13.67 -6.35 -2.71
CA SER A 295 14.07 -6.29 -4.10
C SER A 295 14.70 -4.94 -4.44
N ASP A 296 15.68 -4.98 -5.32
CA ASP A 296 16.34 -3.79 -5.86
C ASP A 296 15.42 -3.10 -6.89
N THR A 297 14.48 -2.31 -6.37
CA THR A 297 13.53 -1.51 -7.16
C THR A 297 13.50 -0.06 -6.70
N PRO A 298 13.15 0.90 -7.58
CA PRO A 298 13.24 2.32 -7.24
C PRO A 298 12.40 2.71 -6.02
N ALA A 299 11.14 2.27 -5.92
CA ALA A 299 10.28 2.60 -4.77
C ALA A 299 10.81 2.02 -3.46
N LEU A 300 11.29 0.77 -3.46
CA LEU A 300 11.83 0.15 -2.25
C LEU A 300 13.15 0.82 -1.81
N ARG A 301 14.00 1.22 -2.77
CA ARG A 301 15.21 2.02 -2.48
C ARG A 301 14.87 3.39 -1.94
N GLU A 302 13.86 4.06 -2.51
CA GLU A 302 13.42 5.38 -2.05
C GLU A 302 12.95 5.30 -0.59
N VAL A 303 12.17 4.29 -0.24
CA VAL A 303 11.61 4.12 1.11
C VAL A 303 12.66 3.62 2.10
N GLY A 304 13.39 2.56 1.77
CA GLY A 304 14.32 1.92 2.70
C GLY A 304 15.68 2.63 2.83
N GLY A 305 16.06 3.46 1.84
CA GLY A 305 17.37 4.14 1.85
C GLY A 305 18.53 3.18 1.99
N ALA A 306 19.50 3.50 2.80
CA ALA A 306 20.64 2.63 3.11
C ALA A 306 20.34 1.60 4.23
N ALA A 307 19.13 1.58 4.79
CA ALA A 307 18.78 0.75 5.94
C ALA A 307 18.21 -0.63 5.56
N ALA A 308 17.97 -0.90 4.28
CA ALA A 308 17.58 -2.22 3.78
C ALA A 308 18.70 -2.84 2.95
N ARG A 309 18.72 -4.17 2.89
CA ARG A 309 19.57 -4.91 1.93
C ARG A 309 18.79 -5.15 0.65
N TYR A 310 19.31 -4.65 -0.47
CA TYR A 310 18.66 -4.78 -1.78
C TYR A 310 19.24 -5.93 -2.58
N LEU A 311 18.33 -6.76 -3.12
CA LEU A 311 18.68 -8.03 -3.78
C LEU A 311 17.97 -8.14 -5.14
N PRO A 312 18.53 -8.87 -6.10
CA PRO A 312 17.92 -9.07 -7.41
C PRO A 312 16.52 -9.70 -7.31
N PRO A 313 15.48 -9.14 -7.98
CA PRO A 313 14.12 -9.69 -7.90
C PRO A 313 13.89 -10.97 -8.72
N ALA A 314 14.90 -11.47 -9.45
CA ALA A 314 14.80 -12.64 -10.31
C ALA A 314 15.73 -13.78 -9.92
N ASP A 315 16.61 -13.60 -8.93
CA ASP A 315 17.61 -14.60 -8.51
C ASP A 315 17.46 -14.90 -7.01
N PRO A 316 17.04 -16.12 -6.60
CA PRO A 316 16.87 -16.50 -5.21
C PRO A 316 18.19 -16.72 -4.45
N VAL A 317 19.31 -16.94 -5.13
CA VAL A 317 20.59 -17.29 -4.49
C VAL A 317 21.11 -16.17 -3.57
N PRO A 318 21.14 -14.89 -3.99
CA PRO A 318 21.54 -13.80 -3.09
C PRO A 318 20.61 -13.66 -1.86
N TRP A 319 19.31 -13.94 -2.02
CA TRP A 319 18.36 -13.94 -0.90
C TRP A 319 18.66 -15.04 0.11
N ALA A 320 18.90 -16.27 -0.37
CA ALA A 320 19.27 -17.39 0.51
C ALA A 320 20.54 -17.12 1.30
N ARG A 321 21.56 -16.51 0.67
CA ARG A 321 22.81 -16.10 1.32
C ARG A 321 22.55 -15.01 2.40
N ALA A 322 21.75 -13.99 2.08
CA ALA A 322 21.39 -12.94 3.03
C ALA A 322 20.59 -13.48 4.21
N ILE A 323 19.67 -14.43 3.98
CA ILE A 323 18.93 -15.13 5.03
C ILE A 323 19.90 -15.91 5.93
N ALA A 324 20.84 -16.66 5.36
CA ALA A 324 21.82 -17.43 6.11
C ALA A 324 22.69 -16.55 7.01
N GLU A 325 23.19 -15.44 6.47
CA GLU A 325 24.02 -14.46 7.18
C GLU A 325 23.23 -13.86 8.36
N LEU A 326 22.03 -13.33 8.12
CA LEU A 326 21.21 -12.73 9.17
C LEU A 326 20.75 -13.77 10.21
N ALA A 327 20.54 -15.03 9.84
CA ALA A 327 20.20 -16.07 10.81
C ALA A 327 21.38 -16.38 11.76
N GLY A 328 22.62 -16.35 11.25
CA GLY A 328 23.82 -16.64 12.01
C GLY A 328 24.44 -15.46 12.75
N ASP A 329 24.14 -14.22 12.37
CA ASP A 329 24.79 -13.01 12.91
C ASP A 329 23.80 -12.06 13.59
N ALA A 330 23.77 -12.13 14.92
CA ALA A 330 22.95 -11.26 15.75
C ALA A 330 23.43 -9.78 15.71
N GLY A 331 24.74 -9.55 15.50
CA GLY A 331 25.30 -8.21 15.39
C GLY A 331 24.82 -7.51 14.12
N ALA A 332 24.90 -8.19 12.96
CA ALA A 332 24.39 -7.69 11.71
C ALA A 332 22.88 -7.39 11.78
N ARG A 333 22.09 -8.25 12.45
CA ARG A 333 20.66 -7.97 12.69
C ARG A 333 20.46 -6.70 13.51
N ALA A 334 21.21 -6.53 14.59
CA ALA A 334 21.08 -5.38 15.46
C ALA A 334 21.45 -4.06 14.75
N GLU A 335 22.49 -4.06 13.94
CA GLU A 335 22.91 -2.92 13.13
C GLU A 335 21.83 -2.53 12.10
N MET A 336 21.33 -3.50 11.35
CA MET A 336 20.25 -3.25 10.39
C MET A 336 18.96 -2.78 11.07
N ALA A 337 18.61 -3.36 12.21
CA ALA A 337 17.45 -2.95 13.00
C ALA A 337 17.57 -1.49 13.48
N ALA A 338 18.73 -1.10 13.97
CA ALA A 338 18.99 0.27 14.41
C ALA A 338 18.96 1.27 13.25
N ALA A 339 19.56 0.93 12.12
CA ALA A 339 19.49 1.74 10.89
C ALA A 339 18.05 1.85 10.38
N GLY A 340 17.29 0.75 10.40
CA GLY A 340 15.88 0.71 10.02
C GLY A 340 15.02 1.63 10.86
N ARG A 341 15.12 1.59 12.20
CA ARG A 341 14.36 2.49 13.09
C ARG A 341 14.67 3.96 12.82
N ARG A 342 15.94 4.32 12.61
CA ARG A 342 16.29 5.70 12.23
C ARG A 342 15.63 6.09 10.91
N ARG A 343 15.68 5.22 9.92
CA ARG A 343 15.07 5.47 8.60
C ARG A 343 13.55 5.61 8.67
N ALA A 344 12.87 4.75 9.44
CA ALA A 344 11.41 4.87 9.64
C ALA A 344 11.05 6.23 10.27
N GLY A 345 11.85 6.74 11.20
CA GLY A 345 11.69 8.05 11.82
C GLY A 345 11.79 9.25 10.86
N ASP A 346 12.38 9.08 9.65
CA ASP A 346 12.37 10.11 8.61
C ASP A 346 10.99 10.29 8.00
N HIS A 347 10.06 9.36 8.22
CA HIS A 347 8.71 9.35 7.69
C HIS A 347 7.72 9.64 8.82
N SER A 348 6.69 10.45 8.53
CA SER A 348 5.69 10.84 9.53
C SER A 348 4.36 11.15 8.86
N TRP A 349 3.28 10.63 9.43
CA TRP A 349 1.93 10.94 8.98
C TRP A 349 1.56 12.41 9.17
N ASP A 350 2.17 13.10 10.14
CA ASP A 350 1.97 14.54 10.31
C ASP A 350 2.60 15.33 9.15
N ARG A 351 3.76 14.90 8.63
CA ARG A 351 4.34 15.46 7.41
C ARG A 351 3.47 15.14 6.19
N THR A 352 2.94 13.92 6.10
CA THR A 352 1.99 13.53 5.04
C THR A 352 0.76 14.42 5.08
N ALA A 353 0.12 14.61 6.25
CA ALA A 353 -1.04 15.48 6.40
C ALA A 353 -0.74 16.95 6.08
N ALA A 354 0.45 17.45 6.44
CA ALA A 354 0.89 18.79 6.08
C ALA A 354 1.00 18.95 4.55
N ALA A 355 1.66 18.00 3.87
CA ALA A 355 1.79 18.01 2.41
C ALA A 355 0.42 17.90 1.71
N LEU A 356 -0.51 17.12 2.25
CA LEU A 356 -1.89 17.07 1.76
C LEU A 356 -2.60 18.42 1.91
N ALA A 357 -2.46 19.08 3.06
CA ALA A 357 -3.04 20.41 3.27
C ALA A 357 -2.45 21.46 2.31
N ASP A 358 -1.14 21.38 2.01
CA ASP A 358 -0.49 22.23 1.00
C ASP A 358 -1.07 21.97 -0.40
N ALA A 359 -1.23 20.71 -0.77
CA ALA A 359 -1.82 20.31 -2.05
C ALA A 359 -3.29 20.80 -2.16
N TYR A 360 -4.06 20.81 -1.08
CA TYR A 360 -5.42 21.35 -1.10
C TYR A 360 -5.41 22.86 -1.34
N ARG A 361 -4.50 23.61 -0.70
CA ARG A 361 -4.35 25.05 -0.92
C ARG A 361 -3.94 25.35 -2.37
N GLU A 362 -2.98 24.60 -2.91
CA GLU A 362 -2.55 24.71 -4.30
C GLU A 362 -3.70 24.42 -5.28
N ALA A 363 -4.49 23.39 -5.02
CA ALA A 363 -5.61 23.01 -5.88
C ALA A 363 -6.79 23.97 -5.81
N ALA A 364 -6.93 24.72 -4.70
CA ALA A 364 -7.97 25.72 -4.52
C ALA A 364 -7.67 27.04 -5.23
N ALA A 365 -6.40 27.37 -5.38
CA ALA A 365 -5.91 28.53 -6.14
C ALA A 365 -6.15 28.36 -7.65
#